data_270dbcb8cef1f628d06a5b4664e14244
#
_entry.id   270dbcb8cef1f628d06a5b4664e14244
#
_cell.length_a   1.000
_cell.length_b   1.000
_cell.length_c   1.000
_cell.angle_alpha   90.00
_cell.angle_beta   90.00
_cell.angle_gamma   90.00
#
_symmetry.space_group_name_H-M   'P 1'
#
loop_
_entity.id
_entity.type
_entity.pdbx_description
1 polymer ?
#
loop_
_entity_poly.entity_id
_entity_poly.type
_entity_poly.pdbx_seq_one_letter_code
_entity_poly.pdbx_strand_id
1 'polypeptide(L)'
;MIISKQNSAQSLVVRSINNDDNTRCVDIFRRKDDSFGFEEYRLDPETNEGWYKIGFFEESTFFSSAIDAYDSACEIILWLNHEKHSL
;
A
#
# COMPACT_ATOMS: atom_id res chain seq x y z
N MET A 1 6.11 -18.22 -5.62
CA MET A 1 4.74 -18.08 -5.13
C MET A 1 4.20 -16.70 -5.45
N ILE A 2 3.00 -16.66 -5.96
CA ILE A 2 2.38 -15.38 -6.27
C ILE A 2 1.97 -14.68 -4.98
N ILE A 3 2.38 -13.43 -4.83
CA ILE A 3 2.01 -12.65 -3.68
C ILE A 3 0.70 -11.94 -3.99
N SER A 4 -0.32 -12.25 -3.24
CA SER A 4 -1.56 -11.51 -3.34
C SER A 4 -1.38 -10.16 -2.65
N LYS A 5 -2.26 -9.22 -2.93
CA LYS A 5 -2.20 -7.92 -2.29
C LYS A 5 -2.75 -7.95 -0.87
N GLN A 6 -3.05 -9.11 -0.37
CA GLN A 6 -3.44 -9.29 1.02
C GLN A 6 -2.19 -9.53 1.84
N ASN A 7 -1.96 -8.72 2.85
CA ASN A 7 -0.73 -8.88 3.60
C ASN A 7 -0.81 -9.98 4.66
N SER A 8 -1.92 -10.24 5.27
CA SER A 8 -2.04 -11.39 6.15
C SER A 8 -3.50 -11.62 6.49
N ALA A 9 -3.76 -12.78 7.10
CA ALA A 9 -5.09 -13.12 7.56
C ALA A 9 -5.55 -12.23 8.72
N GLN A 10 -4.63 -11.48 9.33
CA GLN A 10 -4.95 -10.63 10.47
C GLN A 10 -5.16 -9.18 10.10
N SER A 11 -5.09 -8.86 8.82
CA SER A 11 -5.24 -7.49 8.34
C SER A 11 -6.28 -7.45 7.25
N LEU A 12 -6.98 -6.33 7.19
CA LEU A 12 -8.02 -6.10 6.20
C LEU A 12 -7.65 -4.89 5.37
N VAL A 13 -7.52 -5.08 4.06
CA VAL A 13 -7.28 -3.97 3.16
C VAL A 13 -8.57 -3.14 3.06
N VAL A 14 -8.48 -1.87 3.42
CA VAL A 14 -9.63 -0.98 3.41
C VAL A 14 -9.60 -0.03 2.22
N ARG A 15 -8.44 0.14 1.58
CA ARG A 15 -8.32 0.96 0.38
C ARG A 15 -7.11 0.51 -0.42
N SER A 16 -7.25 0.48 -1.72
CA SER A 16 -6.16 0.10 -2.61
C SER A 16 -6.06 1.14 -3.72
N ILE A 17 -4.88 1.71 -3.91
CA ILE A 17 -4.66 2.77 -4.90
C ILE A 17 -3.59 2.32 -5.88
N ASN A 18 -3.92 2.31 -7.16
CA ASN A 18 -2.97 1.96 -8.22
C ASN A 18 -2.48 3.22 -8.91
N ASN A 19 -1.25 3.16 -9.44
CA ASN A 19 -0.76 4.24 -10.28
C ASN A 19 -1.36 4.14 -11.68
N ASP A 20 -1.00 5.08 -12.56
CA ASP A 20 -1.63 5.21 -13.88
C ASP A 20 -1.52 3.96 -14.73
N ASP A 21 -0.38 3.30 -14.73
CA ASP A 21 -0.17 2.14 -15.59
C ASP A 21 -0.39 0.81 -14.88
N ASN A 22 -0.89 0.85 -13.64
CA ASN A 22 -1.20 -0.32 -12.85
C ASN A 22 0.02 -1.21 -12.56
N THR A 23 1.20 -0.61 -12.49
CA THR A 23 2.42 -1.33 -12.13
C THR A 23 2.80 -1.16 -10.68
N ARG A 24 2.18 -0.20 -9.99
CA ARG A 24 2.41 0.06 -8.57
C ARG A 24 1.09 0.20 -7.85
N CYS A 25 1.08 -0.21 -6.60
CA CYS A 25 -0.13 -0.16 -5.79
C CYS A 25 0.25 0.11 -4.35
N VAL A 26 -0.57 0.89 -3.67
CA VAL A 26 -0.49 1.07 -2.23
C VAL A 26 -1.77 0.54 -1.63
N ASP A 27 -1.66 -0.34 -0.65
CA ASP A 27 -2.79 -0.83 0.12
C ASP A 27 -2.77 -0.18 1.49
N ILE A 28 -3.89 0.40 1.87
CA ILE A 28 -4.13 0.88 3.22
C ILE A 28 -4.90 -0.22 3.92
N PHE A 29 -4.42 -0.66 5.08
CA PHE A 29 -5.04 -1.80 5.77
C PHE A 29 -5.29 -1.48 7.23
N ARG A 30 -6.24 -2.21 7.80
CA ARG A 30 -6.54 -2.14 9.22
C ARG A 30 -6.13 -3.45 9.86
N ARG A 31 -5.40 -3.37 10.95
CA ARG A 31 -4.97 -4.53 11.71
C ARG A 31 -6.03 -4.95 12.71
N LYS A 32 -5.82 -6.13 13.26
CA LYS A 32 -6.73 -6.69 14.24
C LYS A 32 -6.85 -5.83 15.51
N ASP A 33 -5.82 -5.09 15.83
CA ASP A 33 -5.82 -4.18 16.98
C ASP A 33 -6.38 -2.80 16.66
N ASP A 34 -6.99 -2.65 15.48
CA ASP A 34 -7.58 -1.41 14.99
C ASP A 34 -6.58 -0.32 14.63
N SER A 35 -5.30 -0.65 14.57
CA SER A 35 -4.33 0.28 14.00
C SER A 35 -4.34 0.16 12.47
N PHE A 36 -3.90 1.20 11.80
CA PHE A 36 -3.85 1.26 10.34
C PHE A 36 -2.42 1.36 9.87
N GLY A 37 -2.18 0.89 8.66
CA GLY A 37 -0.89 0.98 8.04
C GLY A 37 -1.02 0.97 6.54
N PHE A 38 0.12 1.00 5.84
CA PHE A 38 0.13 0.93 4.39
C PHE A 38 1.32 0.10 3.93
N GLU A 39 1.17 -0.45 2.72
CA GLU A 39 2.25 -1.16 2.06
C GLU A 39 2.22 -0.86 0.58
N GLU A 40 3.40 -0.81 -0.02
CA GLU A 40 3.53 -0.57 -1.44
C GLU A 40 3.89 -1.86 -2.15
N TYR A 41 3.29 -2.08 -3.32
CA TYR A 41 3.53 -3.26 -4.14
C TYR A 41 3.89 -2.86 -5.56
N ARG A 42 4.65 -3.71 -6.21
CA ARG A 42 5.02 -3.54 -7.59
C ARG A 42 4.66 -4.81 -8.36
N LEU A 43 4.09 -4.62 -9.54
CA LEU A 43 3.83 -5.74 -10.45
C LEU A 43 5.12 -6.06 -11.19
N ASP A 44 5.49 -7.35 -11.22
CA ASP A 44 6.67 -7.77 -11.95
C ASP A 44 6.32 -8.01 -13.41
N PRO A 45 6.76 -7.15 -14.34
CA PRO A 45 6.40 -7.29 -15.74
C PRO A 45 7.21 -8.36 -16.47
N GLU A 46 8.32 -8.81 -15.90
CA GLU A 46 9.22 -9.72 -16.60
C GLU A 46 8.94 -11.17 -16.28
N THR A 47 8.67 -11.48 -15.00
CA THR A 47 8.47 -12.86 -14.60
C THR A 47 7.02 -13.26 -14.54
N ASN A 48 6.12 -12.30 -14.61
CA ASN A 48 4.68 -12.54 -14.55
C ASN A 48 4.26 -13.24 -13.27
N GLU A 49 4.97 -12.98 -12.19
CA GLU A 49 4.68 -13.63 -10.92
C GLU A 49 3.69 -12.84 -10.06
N GLY A 50 3.18 -11.75 -10.58
CA GLY A 50 2.18 -10.96 -9.88
C GLY A 50 2.80 -9.84 -9.05
N TRP A 51 2.14 -9.49 -7.97
CA TRP A 51 2.53 -8.36 -7.15
C TRP A 51 3.52 -8.78 -6.07
N TYR A 52 4.51 -7.93 -5.79
CA TYR A 52 5.40 -8.16 -4.67
C TYR A 52 5.61 -6.86 -3.89
N LYS A 53 5.83 -7.02 -2.60
CA LYS A 53 5.98 -5.91 -1.70
C LYS A 53 7.31 -5.22 -1.91
N ILE A 54 7.28 -3.89 -1.97
CA ILE A 54 8.49 -3.09 -2.01
C ILE A 54 8.43 -2.06 -0.89
N GLY A 55 9.59 -1.64 -0.42
CA GLY A 55 9.64 -0.72 0.69
C GLY A 55 9.36 -1.42 2.01
N PHE A 56 9.83 -0.82 3.06
CA PHE A 56 9.65 -1.37 4.39
C PHE A 56 9.28 -0.24 5.33
N PHE A 57 8.03 -0.25 5.77
CA PHE A 57 7.47 0.86 6.51
C PHE A 57 7.08 0.47 7.94
N GLU A 58 7.77 -0.53 8.49
CA GLU A 58 7.33 -1.18 9.72
C GLU A 58 7.00 -0.22 10.84
N GLU A 59 7.92 0.67 11.16
CA GLU A 59 7.72 1.54 12.31
C GLU A 59 6.84 2.74 12.03
N SER A 60 6.68 3.09 10.78
CA SER A 60 5.90 4.26 10.42
C SER A 60 4.47 3.92 10.03
N THR A 61 4.06 2.66 10.20
CA THR A 61 2.77 2.21 9.70
C THR A 61 1.73 1.94 10.78
N PHE A 62 1.88 2.56 11.95
CA PHE A 62 0.88 2.41 13.00
C PHE A 62 0.13 3.73 13.16
N PHE A 63 -1.03 3.80 12.55
CA PHE A 63 -1.83 5.02 12.52
C PHE A 63 -3.19 4.74 13.15
N SER A 64 -3.82 5.80 13.64
CA SER A 64 -5.13 5.66 14.29
C SER A 64 -6.29 5.68 13.32
N SER A 65 -6.04 6.02 12.05
CA SER A 65 -7.11 6.06 11.05
C SER A 65 -6.55 5.75 9.67
N ALA A 66 -7.45 5.37 8.77
CA ALA A 66 -7.08 5.13 7.37
C ALA A 66 -6.61 6.43 6.70
N ILE A 67 -7.21 7.55 7.06
CA ILE A 67 -6.81 8.85 6.49
C ILE A 67 -5.39 9.19 6.90
N ASP A 68 -5.04 8.97 8.15
CA ASP A 68 -3.68 9.25 8.61
C ASP A 68 -2.67 8.35 7.91
N ALA A 69 -3.00 7.07 7.72
CA ALA A 69 -2.13 6.15 7.00
C ALA A 69 -1.97 6.61 5.55
N TYR A 70 -3.05 6.99 4.90
CA TYR A 70 -3.00 7.48 3.53
C TYR A 70 -2.15 8.74 3.40
N ASP A 71 -2.35 9.70 4.30
CA ASP A 71 -1.58 10.94 4.25
C ASP A 71 -0.09 10.68 4.42
N SER A 72 0.27 9.80 5.35
CA SER A 72 1.67 9.44 5.55
C SER A 72 2.24 8.72 4.32
N ALA A 73 1.46 7.84 3.71
CA ALA A 73 1.88 7.16 2.48
C ALA A 73 2.15 8.17 1.37
N CYS A 74 1.30 9.19 1.24
CA CYS A 74 1.51 10.23 0.23
C CYS A 74 2.79 11.02 0.46
N GLU A 75 3.20 11.20 1.71
CA GLU A 75 4.44 11.92 2.00
C GLU A 75 5.68 11.11 1.63
N ILE A 76 5.59 9.80 1.73
CA ILE A 76 6.73 8.90 1.52
C ILE A 76 6.81 8.41 0.09
N ILE A 77 5.68 8.10 -0.51
CA ILE A 77 5.61 7.46 -1.82
C ILE A 77 5.32 8.53 -2.87
N LEU A 78 6.34 8.86 -3.66
CA LEU A 78 6.29 10.01 -4.55
C LEU A 78 5.19 9.91 -5.60
N TRP A 79 5.00 8.75 -6.21
CA TRP A 79 3.97 8.63 -7.24
C TRP A 79 2.57 8.80 -6.65
N LEU A 80 2.38 8.38 -5.42
CA LEU A 80 1.09 8.53 -4.74
C LEU A 80 0.82 10.00 -4.43
N ASN A 81 1.84 10.72 -4.01
CA ASN A 81 1.74 12.15 -3.78
C ASN A 81 1.34 12.88 -5.06
N HIS A 82 1.96 12.50 -6.19
CA HIS A 82 1.64 13.08 -7.48
C HIS A 82 0.19 12.82 -7.87
N GLU A 83 -0.30 11.62 -7.69
CA GLU A 83 -1.69 11.27 -7.98
C GLU A 83 -2.65 12.10 -7.13
N LYS A 84 -2.32 12.28 -5.87
CA LYS A 84 -3.16 13.05 -4.96
C LYS A 84 -3.31 14.49 -5.42
N HIS A 85 -2.24 15.09 -5.93
CA HIS A 85 -2.22 16.48 -6.31
C HIS A 85 -2.65 16.74 -7.76
N SER A 86 -2.79 15.71 -8.55
CA SER A 86 -3.21 15.86 -9.95
C SER A 86 -4.74 15.90 -10.10
N LEU A 87 -5.45 15.75 -9.03
CA LEU A 87 -6.92 15.79 -9.05
C LEU A 87 -7.43 17.25 -8.95
#